data_936f0ee8d0c81023cf334e61b87651f1
#
_entry.id   936f0ee8d0c81023cf334e61b87651f1
#
_cell.length_a   1.000
_cell.length_b   1.000
_cell.length_c   1.000
_cell.angle_alpha   90.00
_cell.angle_beta   90.00
_cell.angle_gamma   90.00
#
_symmetry.space_group_name_H-M   'P 1'
#
loop_
_entity.id
_entity.type
_entity.pdbx_description
1 polymer ?
#
loop_
_entity_poly.entity_id
_entity_poly.type
_entity_poly.pdbx_seq_one_letter_code
_entity_poly.pdbx_strand_id
1 'polypeptide(L)'
;KKISRIERKSAVIAFSTEEVYAIAELIRRQKGGAAIVMGSLSPKTRNSQVSLYQSGDVDYLVATDAIGMGINMDLDNVYFSNLKKFDGKKLRNLNTSEIGQIAGRAGRYLNDGVFGTTGECKEVGPEEIEALETHTFPEIQTIFWRNSKLNFANKVLLIKSLEERPHKDWLRRISECQDEKVLKYFLKEAPNICLLYTSPSPRDDEL
;
A
#
# COMPACT_ATOMS: atom_id res chain seq x y z
N LYS A 1 -13.58 9.74 -15.90
CA LYS A 1 -13.99 11.16 -15.74
C LYS A 1 -12.78 12.10 -15.91
N LYS A 2 -12.95 13.32 -16.44
CA LYS A 2 -11.83 14.29 -16.51
C LYS A 2 -11.57 14.89 -15.12
N ILE A 3 -10.30 15.09 -14.75
CA ILE A 3 -9.90 15.68 -13.45
C ILE A 3 -10.55 17.06 -13.23
N SER A 4 -10.70 17.85 -14.30
CA SER A 4 -11.41 19.14 -14.23
C SER A 4 -12.90 19.06 -13.83
N ARG A 5 -13.49 17.87 -13.90
CA ARG A 5 -14.94 17.62 -13.63
C ARG A 5 -15.18 16.71 -12.44
N ILE A 6 -14.15 16.41 -11.62
CA ILE A 6 -14.36 15.66 -10.37
C ILE A 6 -15.11 16.54 -9.37
N GLU A 7 -15.94 15.93 -8.56
CA GLU A 7 -16.71 16.56 -7.49
C GLU A 7 -15.83 16.88 -6.29
N ARG A 8 -16.33 17.70 -5.37
CA ARG A 8 -15.72 17.88 -4.04
C ARG A 8 -15.74 16.55 -3.29
N LYS A 9 -14.94 16.46 -2.23
CA LYS A 9 -14.74 15.23 -1.44
C LYS A 9 -14.32 14.02 -2.29
N SER A 10 -13.51 14.27 -3.31
CA SER A 10 -12.96 13.24 -4.18
C SER A 10 -11.51 12.97 -3.88
N ALA A 11 -11.14 11.68 -3.90
CA ALA A 11 -9.75 11.23 -3.94
C ALA A 11 -9.37 10.78 -5.36
N VAL A 12 -8.20 11.19 -5.83
CA VAL A 12 -7.59 10.67 -7.07
C VAL A 12 -6.40 9.80 -6.68
N ILE A 13 -6.40 8.56 -7.17
CA ILE A 13 -5.42 7.54 -6.81
C ILE A 13 -4.41 7.37 -7.93
N ALA A 14 -3.14 7.51 -7.60
CA ALA A 14 -2.00 7.32 -8.49
C ALA A 14 -0.96 6.41 -7.84
N PHE A 15 -0.08 5.80 -8.63
CA PHE A 15 0.84 4.77 -8.15
C PHE A 15 2.32 5.13 -8.34
N SER A 16 2.62 6.37 -8.73
CA SER A 16 3.96 6.93 -8.69
C SER A 16 3.98 8.30 -8.00
N THR A 17 5.11 8.65 -7.42
CA THR A 17 5.29 9.94 -6.75
C THR A 17 5.13 11.11 -7.73
N GLU A 18 5.67 10.95 -8.94
CA GLU A 18 5.59 11.94 -10.01
C GLU A 18 4.14 12.19 -10.43
N GLU A 19 3.37 11.11 -10.60
CA GLU A 19 1.95 11.20 -10.99
C GLU A 19 1.11 11.85 -9.88
N VAL A 20 1.35 11.51 -8.61
CA VAL A 20 0.69 12.15 -7.47
C VAL A 20 0.91 13.66 -7.47
N TYR A 21 2.16 14.11 -7.61
CA TYR A 21 2.46 15.55 -7.63
C TYR A 21 1.92 16.24 -8.88
N ALA A 22 1.97 15.61 -10.05
CA ALA A 22 1.42 16.16 -11.28
C ALA A 22 -0.10 16.37 -11.18
N ILE A 23 -0.83 15.39 -10.64
CA ILE A 23 -2.28 15.49 -10.42
C ILE A 23 -2.60 16.54 -9.35
N ALA A 24 -1.87 16.56 -8.24
CA ALA A 24 -2.06 17.56 -7.19
C ALA A 24 -1.86 18.99 -7.71
N GLU A 25 -0.83 19.21 -8.53
CA GLU A 25 -0.59 20.51 -9.17
C GLU A 25 -1.70 20.88 -10.16
N LEU A 26 -2.21 19.91 -10.93
CA LEU A 26 -3.33 20.14 -11.83
C LEU A 26 -4.59 20.55 -11.06
N ILE A 27 -4.89 19.86 -9.95
CA ILE A 27 -6.02 20.21 -9.08
C ILE A 27 -5.78 21.59 -8.43
N ARG A 28 -4.58 21.88 -7.99
CA ARG A 28 -4.23 23.19 -7.42
C ARG A 28 -4.55 24.33 -8.39
N ARG A 29 -4.18 24.17 -9.65
CA ARG A 29 -4.44 25.20 -10.69
C ARG A 29 -5.91 25.37 -11.04
N GLN A 30 -6.70 24.29 -10.96
CA GLN A 30 -8.08 24.31 -11.46
C GLN A 30 -9.13 24.38 -10.35
N LYS A 31 -8.81 23.94 -9.13
CA LYS A 31 -9.75 23.67 -8.05
C LYS A 31 -9.34 24.24 -6.69
N GLY A 32 -8.20 24.94 -6.60
CA GLY A 32 -7.75 25.58 -5.37
C GLY A 32 -6.75 24.79 -4.54
N GLY A 33 -6.72 23.46 -4.65
CA GLY A 33 -5.72 22.64 -3.96
C GLY A 33 -6.17 21.22 -3.66
N ALA A 34 -5.22 20.38 -3.27
CA ALA A 34 -5.45 19.02 -2.83
C ALA A 34 -4.47 18.63 -1.72
N ALA A 35 -4.91 17.86 -0.75
CA ALA A 35 -4.03 17.20 0.19
C ALA A 35 -3.36 16.00 -0.49
N ILE A 36 -2.14 15.66 -0.05
CA ILE A 36 -1.36 14.55 -0.62
C ILE A 36 -1.12 13.50 0.46
N VAL A 37 -1.44 12.24 0.14
CA VAL A 37 -1.23 11.10 1.03
C VAL A 37 -0.50 9.98 0.31
N MET A 38 0.74 9.73 0.72
CA MET A 38 1.60 8.67 0.19
C MET A 38 2.27 7.88 1.30
N GLY A 39 2.61 6.62 1.03
CA GLY A 39 3.36 5.78 1.95
C GLY A 39 4.76 6.29 2.26
N SER A 40 5.39 7.02 1.34
CA SER A 40 6.73 7.60 1.49
C SER A 40 6.79 8.86 2.36
N LEU A 41 5.65 9.45 2.71
CA LEU A 41 5.61 10.61 3.61
C LEU A 41 5.85 10.19 5.06
N SER A 42 6.55 11.04 5.81
CA SER A 42 6.69 10.86 7.25
C SER A 42 5.31 10.85 7.93
N PRO A 43 5.13 10.14 9.04
CA PRO A 43 3.86 10.14 9.77
C PRO A 43 3.36 11.53 10.12
N LYS A 44 4.25 12.44 10.54
CA LYS A 44 3.92 13.84 10.85
C LYS A 44 3.38 14.57 9.62
N THR A 45 4.07 14.49 8.48
CA THR A 45 3.64 15.13 7.24
C THR A 45 2.31 14.56 6.76
N ARG A 46 2.15 13.24 6.81
CA ARG A 46 0.90 12.58 6.42
C ARG A 46 -0.27 13.04 7.28
N ASN A 47 -0.09 13.12 8.60
CA ASN A 47 -1.14 13.59 9.51
C ASN A 47 -1.49 15.06 9.23
N SER A 48 -0.51 15.92 8.92
CA SER A 48 -0.78 17.32 8.54
C SER A 48 -1.59 17.41 7.24
N GLN A 49 -1.30 16.57 6.24
CA GLN A 49 -2.09 16.53 5.01
C GLN A 49 -3.51 16.01 5.23
N VAL A 50 -3.68 15.01 6.08
CA VAL A 50 -5.00 14.52 6.48
C VAL A 50 -5.80 15.61 7.20
N SER A 51 -5.15 16.34 8.13
CA SER A 51 -5.79 17.46 8.84
C SER A 51 -6.22 18.58 7.89
N LEU A 52 -5.40 18.91 6.90
CA LEU A 52 -5.71 19.92 5.86
C LEU A 52 -6.97 19.54 5.07
N TYR A 53 -7.17 18.27 4.78
CA TYR A 53 -8.38 17.79 4.13
C TYR A 53 -9.59 17.78 5.10
N GLN A 54 -9.38 17.31 6.34
CA GLN A 54 -10.46 17.21 7.34
C GLN A 54 -10.98 18.56 7.83
N SER A 55 -10.10 19.60 7.87
CA SER A 55 -10.51 20.98 8.19
C SER A 55 -11.35 21.64 7.10
N GLY A 56 -11.36 21.06 5.89
CA GLY A 56 -12.04 21.66 4.73
C GLY A 56 -11.25 22.75 4.03
N ASP A 57 -9.96 22.91 4.36
CA ASP A 57 -9.08 23.86 3.65
C ASP A 57 -8.87 23.45 2.20
N VAL A 58 -8.98 22.16 1.91
CA VAL A 58 -9.01 21.59 0.55
C VAL A 58 -10.10 20.54 0.42
N ASP A 59 -10.75 20.52 -0.74
CA ASP A 59 -11.87 19.61 -1.05
C ASP A 59 -11.41 18.30 -1.74
N TYR A 60 -10.14 18.22 -2.09
CA TYR A 60 -9.61 17.13 -2.91
C TYR A 60 -8.42 16.47 -2.24
N LEU A 61 -8.26 15.19 -2.54
CA LEU A 61 -7.16 14.38 -2.10
C LEU A 61 -6.45 13.74 -3.30
N VAL A 62 -5.14 13.68 -3.29
CA VAL A 62 -4.37 12.83 -4.20
C VAL A 62 -3.57 11.85 -3.36
N ALA A 63 -3.72 10.56 -3.64
CA ALA A 63 -3.12 9.54 -2.80
C ALA A 63 -2.58 8.35 -3.60
N THR A 64 -1.71 7.58 -2.97
CA THR A 64 -1.38 6.23 -3.41
C THR A 64 -2.34 5.22 -2.75
N ASP A 65 -2.10 3.92 -2.97
CA ASP A 65 -2.78 2.82 -2.26
C ASP A 65 -2.68 2.91 -0.72
N ALA A 66 -1.79 3.76 -0.19
CA ALA A 66 -1.72 4.08 1.24
C ALA A 66 -3.07 4.59 1.82
N ILE A 67 -3.96 5.14 1.00
CA ILE A 67 -5.32 5.53 1.42
C ILE A 67 -6.14 4.32 1.87
N GLY A 68 -5.89 3.15 1.30
CA GLY A 68 -6.61 1.91 1.60
C GLY A 68 -6.45 1.43 3.05
N MET A 69 -5.40 1.88 3.77
CA MET A 69 -5.08 1.40 5.11
C MET A 69 -4.80 2.54 6.09
N GLY A 70 -5.41 2.46 7.27
CA GLY A 70 -5.04 3.27 8.44
C GLY A 70 -5.42 4.75 8.40
N ILE A 71 -6.11 5.22 7.36
CA ILE A 71 -6.52 6.62 7.24
C ILE A 71 -8.04 6.70 7.17
N ASN A 72 -8.62 7.45 8.09
CA ASN A 72 -10.05 7.68 8.15
C ASN A 72 -10.37 9.06 7.57
N MET A 73 -10.94 9.08 6.37
CA MET A 73 -11.33 10.32 5.67
C MET A 73 -12.74 10.20 5.14
N ASP A 74 -13.43 11.35 5.10
CA ASP A 74 -14.78 11.47 4.57
C ASP A 74 -14.71 11.76 3.07
N LEU A 75 -14.81 10.71 2.27
CA LEU A 75 -14.72 10.76 0.81
C LEU A 75 -16.05 10.28 0.21
N ASP A 76 -16.60 11.06 -0.71
CA ASP A 76 -17.77 10.66 -1.48
C ASP A 76 -17.34 9.90 -2.75
N ASN A 77 -16.19 10.27 -3.33
CA ASN A 77 -15.74 9.70 -4.59
C ASN A 77 -14.28 9.26 -4.55
N VAL A 78 -13.97 8.15 -5.23
CA VAL A 78 -12.61 7.65 -5.45
C VAL A 78 -12.38 7.41 -6.93
N TYR A 79 -11.40 8.06 -7.51
CA TYR A 79 -11.05 7.94 -8.93
C TYR A 79 -9.63 7.42 -9.11
N PHE A 80 -9.48 6.37 -9.90
CA PHE A 80 -8.17 5.83 -10.27
C PHE A 80 -7.62 6.57 -11.49
N SER A 81 -6.42 7.14 -11.40
CA SER A 81 -5.70 7.69 -12.55
C SER A 81 -5.01 6.60 -13.36
N ASN A 82 -4.72 5.47 -12.73
CA ASN A 82 -4.12 4.30 -13.33
C ASN A 82 -4.58 3.04 -12.56
N LEU A 83 -4.64 1.89 -13.26
CA LEU A 83 -4.91 0.58 -12.66
C LEU A 83 -3.65 -0.31 -12.61
N LYS A 84 -2.48 0.27 -12.81
CA LYS A 84 -1.20 -0.44 -12.74
C LYS A 84 -0.33 0.13 -11.63
N LYS A 85 0.34 -0.75 -10.89
CA LYS A 85 1.32 -0.38 -9.89
C LYS A 85 2.62 -1.17 -10.02
N PHE A 86 3.71 -0.60 -9.55
CA PHE A 86 4.97 -1.31 -9.38
C PHE A 86 4.96 -2.01 -8.02
N ASP A 87 5.13 -3.33 -8.00
CA ASP A 87 5.07 -4.16 -6.80
C ASP A 87 6.44 -4.40 -6.13
N GLY A 88 7.44 -3.60 -6.51
CA GLY A 88 8.83 -3.76 -6.07
C GLY A 88 9.68 -4.63 -7.00
N LYS A 89 9.06 -5.35 -7.95
CA LYS A 89 9.73 -6.21 -8.94
C LYS A 89 9.33 -5.89 -10.37
N LYS A 90 8.04 -5.71 -10.60
CA LYS A 90 7.47 -5.47 -11.94
C LYS A 90 6.25 -4.55 -11.88
N LEU A 91 5.97 -3.92 -13.01
CA LEU A 91 4.71 -3.23 -13.23
C LEU A 91 3.61 -4.27 -13.49
N ARG A 92 2.52 -4.22 -12.72
CA ARG A 92 1.38 -5.13 -12.85
C ARG A 92 0.05 -4.40 -12.68
N ASN A 93 -1.01 -4.99 -13.17
CA ASN A 93 -2.36 -4.51 -12.87
C ASN A 93 -2.67 -4.71 -11.38
N LEU A 94 -3.52 -3.84 -10.86
CA LEU A 94 -4.17 -4.07 -9.57
C LEU A 94 -5.03 -5.32 -9.66
N ASN A 95 -5.12 -6.06 -8.58
CA ASN A 95 -6.11 -7.12 -8.46
C ASN A 95 -7.43 -6.55 -7.89
N THR A 96 -8.52 -7.28 -8.06
CA THR A 96 -9.86 -6.86 -7.64
C THR A 96 -9.91 -6.51 -6.15
N SER A 97 -9.19 -7.23 -5.29
CA SER A 97 -9.13 -6.94 -3.85
C SER A 97 -8.43 -5.61 -3.55
N GLU A 98 -7.37 -5.26 -4.30
CA GLU A 98 -6.67 -3.98 -4.16
C GLU A 98 -7.55 -2.82 -4.62
N ILE A 99 -8.27 -2.99 -5.74
CA ILE A 99 -9.24 -2.00 -6.22
C ILE A 99 -10.35 -1.84 -5.18
N GLY A 100 -10.91 -2.94 -4.67
CA GLY A 100 -11.97 -2.94 -3.66
C GLY A 100 -11.54 -2.27 -2.36
N GLN A 101 -10.32 -2.51 -1.89
CA GLN A 101 -9.77 -1.89 -0.68
C GLN A 101 -9.65 -0.36 -0.81
N ILE A 102 -9.32 0.12 -2.00
CA ILE A 102 -9.20 1.55 -2.30
C ILE A 102 -10.58 2.16 -2.59
N ALA A 103 -11.36 1.54 -3.47
CA ALA A 103 -12.71 2.00 -3.84
C ALA A 103 -13.65 2.04 -2.64
N GLY A 104 -13.53 1.08 -1.71
CA GLY A 104 -14.28 1.04 -0.46
C GLY A 104 -13.97 2.18 0.53
N ARG A 105 -13.14 3.16 0.13
CA ARG A 105 -12.97 4.43 0.85
C ARG A 105 -13.95 5.49 0.41
N ALA A 106 -14.64 5.29 -0.71
CA ALA A 106 -15.75 6.13 -1.14
C ALA A 106 -17.01 5.77 -0.34
N GLY A 107 -17.73 6.78 0.09
CA GLY A 107 -18.91 6.62 0.94
C GLY A 107 -18.56 6.30 2.39
N ARG A 108 -19.49 6.63 3.28
CA ARG A 108 -19.33 6.36 4.71
C ARG A 108 -20.67 6.10 5.38
N TYR A 109 -20.76 5.03 6.17
CA TYR A 109 -21.98 4.62 6.88
C TYR A 109 -23.18 4.44 5.95
N LEU A 110 -24.09 5.42 5.94
CA LEU A 110 -25.33 5.40 5.16
C LEU A 110 -25.22 6.15 3.83
N ASN A 111 -24.06 6.72 3.52
CA ASN A 111 -23.86 7.46 2.27
C ASN A 111 -23.20 6.54 1.24
N ASP A 112 -23.84 6.43 0.09
CA ASP A 112 -23.27 5.73 -1.05
C ASP A 112 -22.04 6.45 -1.56
N GLY A 113 -20.99 5.68 -1.88
CA GLY A 113 -19.77 6.18 -2.51
C GLY A 113 -19.73 5.88 -3.99
N VAL A 114 -19.02 6.70 -4.73
CA VAL A 114 -18.79 6.47 -6.17
C VAL A 114 -17.32 6.18 -6.41
N PHE A 115 -17.03 5.14 -7.16
CA PHE A 115 -15.67 4.90 -7.68
C PHE A 115 -15.65 4.87 -9.21
N GLY A 116 -14.48 5.13 -9.78
CA GLY A 116 -14.32 5.13 -11.23
C GLY A 116 -12.89 5.46 -11.65
N THR A 117 -12.70 5.80 -12.91
CA THR A 117 -11.38 6.13 -13.48
C THR A 117 -11.34 7.56 -14.00
N THR A 118 -10.14 8.16 -14.06
CA THR A 118 -9.93 9.50 -14.62
C THR A 118 -9.11 9.45 -15.90
N GLY A 119 -9.29 10.50 -16.72
CA GLY A 119 -8.43 10.77 -17.86
C GLY A 119 -8.42 9.66 -18.90
N GLU A 120 -7.23 9.17 -19.18
CA GLU A 120 -6.96 8.11 -20.17
C GLU A 120 -6.87 6.71 -19.53
N CYS A 121 -7.16 6.61 -18.23
CA CYS A 121 -7.16 5.34 -17.54
C CYS A 121 -8.23 4.41 -18.13
N LYS A 122 -7.87 3.17 -18.37
CA LYS A 122 -8.80 2.15 -18.83
C LYS A 122 -9.93 2.00 -17.79
N GLU A 123 -11.15 1.87 -18.28
CA GLU A 123 -12.29 1.60 -17.41
C GLU A 123 -12.17 0.22 -16.74
N VAL A 124 -12.69 0.11 -15.53
CA VAL A 124 -12.83 -1.17 -14.83
C VAL A 124 -13.85 -2.02 -15.58
N GLY A 125 -13.56 -3.29 -15.79
CA GLY A 125 -14.47 -4.19 -16.50
C GLY A 125 -15.81 -4.40 -15.76
N PRO A 126 -16.91 -4.66 -16.48
CA PRO A 126 -18.22 -4.84 -15.85
C PRO A 126 -18.26 -6.00 -14.84
N GLU A 127 -17.63 -7.11 -15.15
CA GLU A 127 -17.51 -8.26 -14.23
C GLU A 127 -16.73 -7.90 -12.95
N GLU A 128 -15.71 -7.07 -13.09
CA GLU A 128 -14.91 -6.60 -11.96
C GLU A 128 -15.68 -5.57 -11.12
N ILE A 129 -16.48 -4.71 -11.74
CA ILE A 129 -17.39 -3.78 -11.05
C ILE A 129 -18.40 -4.58 -10.23
N GLU A 130 -19.06 -5.57 -10.84
CA GLU A 130 -20.02 -6.43 -10.15
C GLU A 130 -19.38 -7.14 -8.94
N ALA A 131 -18.17 -7.70 -9.12
CA ALA A 131 -17.43 -8.35 -8.04
C ALA A 131 -17.09 -7.37 -6.88
N LEU A 132 -16.78 -6.11 -7.21
CA LEU A 132 -16.51 -5.07 -6.23
C LEU A 132 -17.77 -4.67 -5.46
N GLU A 133 -18.89 -4.46 -6.14
CA GLU A 133 -20.16 -4.05 -5.56
C GLU A 133 -20.81 -5.14 -4.71
N THR A 134 -20.68 -6.41 -5.13
CA THR A 134 -21.18 -7.57 -4.40
C THR A 134 -20.21 -8.11 -3.36
N HIS A 135 -19.02 -7.52 -3.22
CA HIS A 135 -17.93 -8.03 -2.37
C HIS A 135 -17.53 -9.50 -2.66
N THR A 136 -17.65 -9.91 -3.91
CA THR A 136 -17.29 -11.26 -4.35
C THR A 136 -15.83 -11.27 -4.80
N PHE A 137 -14.93 -11.62 -3.89
CA PHE A 137 -13.49 -11.68 -4.17
C PHE A 137 -13.02 -13.12 -4.36
N PRO A 138 -11.94 -13.33 -5.17
CA PRO A 138 -11.33 -14.64 -5.31
C PRO A 138 -10.88 -15.21 -3.97
N GLU A 139 -11.16 -16.50 -3.74
CA GLU A 139 -10.72 -17.18 -2.54
C GLU A 139 -9.20 -17.26 -2.45
N ILE A 140 -8.67 -17.06 -1.25
CA ILE A 140 -7.25 -17.22 -0.98
C ILE A 140 -6.94 -18.70 -0.81
N GLN A 141 -6.32 -19.31 -1.81
CA GLN A 141 -5.92 -20.72 -1.77
C GLN A 141 -4.60 -20.95 -1.04
N THR A 142 -3.73 -19.95 -1.02
CA THR A 142 -2.39 -20.08 -0.44
C THR A 142 -2.01 -18.82 0.34
N ILE A 143 -1.57 -19.02 1.58
CA ILE A 143 -1.02 -17.95 2.41
C ILE A 143 0.50 -18.11 2.50
N PHE A 144 1.23 -17.04 2.24
CA PHE A 144 2.68 -17.04 2.43
C PHE A 144 3.02 -16.98 3.92
N TRP A 145 3.91 -17.89 4.33
CA TRP A 145 4.29 -18.08 5.72
C TRP A 145 5.81 -18.00 5.89
N ARG A 146 6.23 -17.52 7.05
CA ARG A 146 7.60 -17.52 7.49
C ARG A 146 7.67 -17.96 8.95
N ASN A 147 8.67 -18.79 9.28
CA ASN A 147 8.84 -19.21 10.67
C ASN A 147 9.22 -18.00 11.54
N SER A 148 8.44 -17.73 12.58
CA SER A 148 8.71 -16.71 13.60
C SER A 148 9.43 -17.27 14.82
N LYS A 149 9.47 -18.62 14.97
CA LYS A 149 10.16 -19.31 16.07
C LYS A 149 11.59 -19.62 15.66
N LEU A 150 12.44 -18.60 15.68
CA LEU A 150 13.82 -18.72 15.25
C LEU A 150 14.73 -19.28 16.36
N ASN A 151 15.69 -20.12 15.99
CA ASN A 151 16.68 -20.65 16.90
C ASN A 151 18.00 -19.88 16.78
N PHE A 152 18.29 -19.06 17.78
CA PHE A 152 19.48 -18.20 17.83
C PHE A 152 20.69 -18.85 18.53
N ALA A 153 20.64 -20.15 18.89
CA ALA A 153 21.74 -20.82 19.60
C ALA A 153 23.07 -20.81 18.80
N ASN A 154 22.96 -20.96 17.47
CA ASN A 154 24.11 -20.80 16.56
C ASN A 154 23.61 -20.49 15.14
N LYS A 155 24.55 -20.08 14.28
CA LYS A 155 24.29 -19.66 12.90
C LYS A 155 23.60 -20.73 12.05
N VAL A 156 24.00 -21.99 12.22
CA VAL A 156 23.45 -23.13 11.46
C VAL A 156 21.99 -23.39 11.87
N LEU A 157 21.70 -23.37 13.17
CA LEU A 157 20.35 -23.55 13.68
C LEU A 157 19.43 -22.37 13.33
N LEU A 158 19.98 -21.16 13.29
CA LEU A 158 19.23 -19.99 12.82
C LEU A 158 18.78 -20.15 11.36
N ILE A 159 19.71 -20.49 10.46
CA ILE A 159 19.38 -20.75 9.06
C ILE A 159 18.37 -21.88 8.91
N LYS A 160 18.61 -23.00 9.61
CA LYS A 160 17.71 -24.15 9.58
C LYS A 160 16.29 -23.77 10.03
N SER A 161 16.16 -22.97 11.10
CA SER A 161 14.85 -22.51 11.57
C SER A 161 14.17 -21.53 10.60
N LEU A 162 14.93 -20.71 9.86
CA LEU A 162 14.40 -19.85 8.79
C LEU A 162 13.92 -20.65 7.57
N GLU A 163 14.58 -21.79 7.28
CA GLU A 163 14.27 -22.66 6.14
C GLU A 163 13.20 -23.71 6.45
N GLU A 164 12.72 -23.76 7.68
CA GLU A 164 11.67 -24.67 8.09
C GLU A 164 10.40 -24.52 7.21
N ARG A 165 9.80 -25.66 6.85
CA ARG A 165 8.58 -25.68 6.06
C ARG A 165 7.35 -25.63 6.96
N PRO A 166 6.28 -24.97 6.54
CA PRO A 166 5.03 -24.98 7.28
C PRO A 166 4.42 -26.41 7.30
N HIS A 167 3.71 -26.73 8.37
CA HIS A 167 3.06 -28.04 8.54
C HIS A 167 1.68 -28.15 7.87
N LYS A 168 1.18 -27.04 7.30
CA LYS A 168 -0.16 -26.99 6.70
C LYS A 168 -0.06 -26.76 5.19
N ASP A 169 -0.79 -27.52 4.40
CA ASP A 169 -0.71 -27.53 2.93
C ASP A 169 -1.10 -26.19 2.29
N TRP A 170 -1.97 -25.42 2.93
CA TRP A 170 -2.38 -24.09 2.48
C TRP A 170 -1.38 -22.98 2.83
N LEU A 171 -0.34 -23.30 3.61
CA LEU A 171 0.76 -22.39 3.89
C LEU A 171 1.93 -22.66 2.96
N ARG A 172 2.48 -21.61 2.37
CA ARG A 172 3.66 -21.67 1.51
C ARG A 172 4.78 -20.85 2.10
N ARG A 173 5.95 -21.48 2.30
CA ARG A 173 7.13 -20.74 2.77
C ARG A 173 7.50 -19.64 1.78
N ILE A 174 7.71 -18.42 2.28
CA ILE A 174 8.33 -17.35 1.49
C ILE A 174 9.81 -17.72 1.32
N SER A 175 10.25 -17.89 0.08
CA SER A 175 11.65 -18.06 -0.28
C SER A 175 12.24 -16.72 -0.72
N GLU A 176 13.57 -16.58 -0.56
CA GLU A 176 14.33 -15.45 -1.09
C GLU A 176 14.02 -14.06 -0.50
N CYS A 177 13.62 -13.98 0.77
CA CYS A 177 13.53 -12.70 1.46
C CYS A 177 14.90 -12.00 1.48
N GLN A 178 14.88 -10.66 1.34
CA GLN A 178 16.15 -9.89 1.30
C GLN A 178 16.97 -10.06 2.55
N ASP A 179 16.36 -10.04 3.74
CA ASP A 179 17.01 -10.27 5.02
C ASP A 179 17.63 -11.65 5.14
N GLU A 180 16.98 -12.70 4.61
CA GLU A 180 17.57 -14.06 4.55
C GLU A 180 18.78 -14.11 3.62
N LYS A 181 18.71 -13.42 2.46
CA LYS A 181 19.86 -13.32 1.53
C LYS A 181 21.02 -12.58 2.17
N VAL A 182 20.76 -11.46 2.82
CA VAL A 182 21.77 -10.66 3.53
C VAL A 182 22.38 -11.48 4.67
N LEU A 183 21.56 -12.15 5.48
CA LEU A 183 22.06 -13.01 6.55
C LEU A 183 22.97 -14.13 6.01
N LYS A 184 22.56 -14.83 4.97
CA LYS A 184 23.35 -15.89 4.34
C LYS A 184 24.67 -15.36 3.78
N TYR A 185 24.64 -14.18 3.16
CA TYR A 185 25.85 -13.52 2.66
C TYR A 185 26.82 -13.20 3.80
N PHE A 186 26.36 -12.54 4.86
CA PHE A 186 27.22 -12.21 6.01
C PHE A 186 27.76 -13.44 6.72
N LEU A 187 26.98 -14.50 6.83
CA LEU A 187 27.46 -15.73 7.45
C LEU A 187 28.58 -16.42 6.64
N LYS A 188 28.59 -16.20 5.33
CA LYS A 188 29.61 -16.70 4.42
C LYS A 188 30.86 -15.84 4.45
N GLU A 189 30.73 -14.52 4.33
CA GLU A 189 31.86 -13.58 4.17
C GLU A 189 32.48 -13.17 5.51
N ALA A 190 31.70 -13.16 6.59
CA ALA A 190 32.14 -12.73 7.91
C ALA A 190 31.71 -13.72 9.02
N PRO A 191 32.25 -14.92 9.06
CA PRO A 191 31.81 -16.00 9.97
C PRO A 191 31.92 -15.63 11.45
N ASN A 192 32.78 -14.67 11.81
CA ASN A 192 33.07 -14.28 13.21
C ASN A 192 32.25 -13.05 13.67
N ILE A 193 31.43 -12.42 12.83
CA ILE A 193 30.62 -11.29 13.22
C ILE A 193 29.38 -11.76 13.97
N CYS A 194 29.18 -11.23 15.18
CA CYS A 194 27.93 -11.38 15.93
C CYS A 194 26.94 -10.30 15.48
N LEU A 195 26.06 -10.63 14.56
CA LEU A 195 25.08 -9.68 13.99
C LEU A 195 24.09 -9.12 15.02
N LEU A 196 23.91 -9.80 16.17
CA LEU A 196 22.97 -9.37 17.21
C LEU A 196 23.43 -8.11 17.97
N TYR A 197 24.74 -7.81 17.95
CA TYR A 197 25.31 -6.66 18.68
C TYR A 197 25.78 -5.52 17.77
N THR A 198 25.70 -5.65 16.47
CA THR A 198 26.27 -4.67 15.52
C THR A 198 25.24 -3.81 14.82
N SER A 199 23.94 -4.09 14.96
CA SER A 199 22.87 -3.27 14.42
C SER A 199 22.12 -2.61 15.57
N PRO A 200 22.26 -1.28 15.76
CA PRO A 200 21.44 -0.57 16.75
C PRO A 200 19.96 -0.78 16.42
N SER A 201 19.17 -1.10 17.42
CA SER A 201 17.73 -1.14 17.28
C SER A 201 17.22 0.30 17.10
N PRO A 202 16.20 0.53 16.26
CA PRO A 202 15.54 1.85 16.20
C PRO A 202 15.02 2.36 17.55
N ARG A 203 14.99 1.50 18.58
CA ARG A 203 14.63 1.86 19.97
C ARG A 203 15.82 2.30 20.81
N ASP A 204 17.04 2.05 20.37
CA ASP A 204 18.24 2.43 21.10
C ASP A 204 18.58 3.91 20.91
N ASP A 205 17.98 4.58 19.93
CA ASP A 205 18.13 6.01 19.68
C ASP A 205 17.15 6.88 20.50
N GLU A 206 16.27 6.26 21.31
CA GLU A 206 15.26 6.94 22.15
C GLU A 206 15.63 6.93 23.66
N LEU A 207 16.82 6.47 24.03
CA LEU A 207 17.39 6.52 25.38
C LEU A 207 18.54 7.52 25.45
#